data_fef3c96387c0edec92da7c634562909c
#
_entry.id   fef3c96387c0edec92da7c634562909c
#
_cell.length_a   1.000
_cell.length_b   1.000
_cell.length_c   1.000
_cell.angle_alpha   90.00
_cell.angle_beta   90.00
_cell.angle_gamma   90.00
#
_symmetry.space_group_name_H-M   'P 1'
#
loop_
_entity.id
_entity.type
_entity.pdbx_description
1 polymer ?
#
loop_
_entity_poly.entity_id
_entity_poly.type
_entity_poly.pdbx_seq_one_letter_code
_entity_poly.pdbx_strand_id
1 'polypeptide(L)'
;MSRRAARAGCVLAAVALLALAGCQRKLARDEAPAGSAAATPAAPAPRWEEQADGGPAIPPDVSRVPEPVPRAEPRARYGNQSPYTVLGRTYTVLPTSKGYVERGLASWYGTKFHGRYTSSREPYDMYAMTAAHKSLPLPTYVRVTNLENGRSLVVRVNDRGPFHDGRIIDLSYAAAIRLGVHARGTARVEVRAIDVGEAPAPPAAAAAASPAIAPGKAAFVQVGAYDRRENARRVAKRLENARIDDVYLDQVLTARGLLHRVRVGPFEDAESLDRMLARVSAMGYRSIVVPAD
;
A
#
# COMPACT_ATOMS: atom_id res chain seq x y z
N MET A 1 12.72 -73.01 20.00
CA MET A 1 11.79 -74.16 20.19
C MET A 1 10.40 -73.71 19.83
N SER A 2 9.95 -74.30 18.80
CA SER A 2 8.62 -74.87 18.50
C SER A 2 7.53 -73.91 18.13
N ARG A 3 7.19 -73.72 16.83
CA ARG A 3 6.26 -74.50 15.95
C ARG A 3 4.81 -74.33 16.39
N ARG A 4 3.80 -73.98 15.64
CA ARG A 4 3.27 -74.36 14.30
C ARG A 4 2.01 -73.44 14.08
N ALA A 5 1.77 -72.88 12.92
CA ALA A 5 1.06 -73.44 11.76
C ALA A 5 -0.46 -73.70 12.06
N ALA A 6 -1.41 -73.19 11.34
CA ALA A 6 -1.79 -73.14 9.96
C ALA A 6 -3.32 -73.45 9.82
N ARG A 7 -3.91 -73.01 8.70
CA ARG A 7 -5.11 -73.51 7.95
C ARG A 7 -6.39 -72.75 8.18
N ALA A 8 -6.87 -71.98 7.24
CA ALA A 8 -7.46 -72.35 5.91
C ALA A 8 -8.90 -72.91 6.05
N GLY A 9 -9.83 -72.28 5.37
CA GLY A 9 -11.20 -72.78 5.18
C GLY A 9 -12.02 -71.84 4.32
N CYS A 10 -11.95 -72.01 3.02
CA CYS A 10 -12.96 -71.59 2.02
C CYS A 10 -14.25 -72.41 2.20
N VAL A 11 -15.43 -71.83 2.11
CA VAL A 11 -16.59 -72.51 1.50
C VAL A 11 -17.50 -71.47 0.85
N LEU A 12 -17.75 -71.69 -0.44
CA LEU A 12 -18.79 -71.16 -1.31
C LEU A 12 -20.17 -71.73 -0.94
N ALA A 13 -21.24 -70.92 -1.20
CA ALA A 13 -22.53 -71.34 -1.86
C ALA A 13 -23.50 -70.18 -1.72
N ALA A 14 -23.93 -69.54 -2.77
CA ALA A 14 -24.90 -69.87 -3.78
C ALA A 14 -26.37 -69.56 -3.37
N VAL A 15 -26.90 -68.55 -4.05
CA VAL A 15 -28.25 -68.37 -4.65
C VAL A 15 -29.50 -68.61 -3.79
N ALA A 16 -30.34 -67.56 -3.73
CA ALA A 16 -31.79 -67.64 -3.94
C ALA A 16 -32.40 -66.26 -4.27
N LEU A 17 -32.87 -66.13 -5.50
CA LEU A 17 -33.82 -65.08 -5.92
C LEU A 17 -35.16 -65.29 -5.21
N LEU A 18 -35.69 -64.19 -4.69
CA LEU A 18 -37.18 -64.08 -4.49
C LEU A 18 -37.61 -62.66 -4.77
N ALA A 19 -38.34 -62.51 -5.85
CA ALA A 19 -39.03 -61.31 -6.25
C ALA A 19 -40.19 -61.06 -5.31
N LEU A 20 -40.25 -59.86 -4.71
CA LEU A 20 -41.44 -59.33 -4.12
C LEU A 20 -41.67 -57.92 -4.64
N ALA A 21 -42.71 -57.78 -5.45
CA ALA A 21 -43.25 -56.53 -5.92
C ALA A 21 -43.78 -55.71 -4.73
N GLY A 22 -43.16 -54.65 -4.39
CA GLY A 22 -43.64 -53.67 -3.43
C GLY A 22 -43.84 -52.31 -4.12
N CYS A 23 -45.08 -51.85 -4.14
CA CYS A 23 -45.50 -50.55 -4.65
C CYS A 23 -44.70 -49.42 -4.10
N GLN A 24 -43.86 -48.80 -4.87
CA GLN A 24 -43.28 -47.52 -4.53
C GLN A 24 -44.21 -46.37 -4.89
N ARG A 25 -44.84 -45.79 -3.88
CA ARG A 25 -45.46 -44.48 -3.97
C ARG A 25 -44.37 -43.47 -4.34
N LYS A 26 -44.41 -42.95 -5.57
CA LYS A 26 -43.67 -41.80 -5.99
C LYS A 26 -44.17 -40.58 -5.23
N LEU A 27 -43.41 -40.16 -4.16
CA LEU A 27 -43.51 -38.81 -3.66
C LEU A 27 -42.86 -37.91 -4.69
N ALA A 28 -43.65 -37.10 -5.38
CA ALA A 28 -43.18 -36.02 -6.20
C ALA A 28 -42.40 -35.06 -5.27
N ARG A 29 -41.11 -35.02 -5.46
CA ARG A 29 -40.26 -34.00 -4.91
C ARG A 29 -40.31 -32.83 -5.91
N ASP A 30 -40.95 -31.76 -5.50
CA ASP A 30 -40.91 -30.49 -6.22
C ASP A 30 -39.40 -30.05 -6.24
N GLU A 31 -38.75 -30.29 -7.34
CA GLU A 31 -37.48 -29.66 -7.68
C GLU A 31 -37.80 -28.20 -8.00
N ALA A 32 -37.54 -27.32 -7.03
CA ALA A 32 -37.39 -25.91 -7.30
C ALA A 32 -36.25 -25.74 -8.33
N PRO A 33 -36.42 -24.94 -9.38
CA PRO A 33 -35.37 -24.72 -10.35
C PRO A 33 -34.21 -24.07 -9.62
N ALA A 34 -33.05 -24.76 -9.63
CA ALA A 34 -31.78 -24.17 -9.24
C ALA A 34 -31.55 -22.93 -10.10
N GLY A 35 -31.85 -21.78 -9.55
CA GLY A 35 -31.48 -20.51 -10.13
C GLY A 35 -29.97 -20.52 -10.31
N SER A 36 -29.52 -20.67 -11.54
CA SER A 36 -28.18 -20.37 -11.95
C SER A 36 -27.90 -18.93 -11.50
N ALA A 37 -27.19 -18.80 -10.39
CA ALA A 37 -26.60 -17.52 -10.02
C ALA A 37 -25.66 -17.15 -11.14
N ALA A 38 -26.14 -16.34 -12.08
CA ALA A 38 -25.30 -15.72 -13.09
C ALA A 38 -24.16 -15.02 -12.33
N ALA A 39 -22.95 -15.54 -12.47
CA ALA A 39 -21.77 -14.90 -11.95
C ALA A 39 -21.78 -13.46 -12.48
N THR A 40 -21.92 -12.50 -11.59
CA THR A 40 -21.79 -11.09 -11.94
C THR A 40 -20.43 -10.95 -12.63
N PRO A 41 -20.37 -10.46 -13.87
CA PRO A 41 -19.11 -10.30 -14.56
C PRO A 41 -18.22 -9.42 -13.67
N ALA A 42 -17.03 -9.91 -13.37
CA ALA A 42 -16.03 -9.16 -12.62
C ALA A 42 -15.88 -7.79 -13.29
N ALA A 43 -15.89 -6.72 -12.50
CA ALA A 43 -15.66 -5.39 -13.02
C ALA A 43 -14.36 -5.40 -13.84
N PRO A 44 -14.31 -4.77 -15.02
CA PRO A 44 -13.12 -4.75 -15.84
C PRO A 44 -11.95 -4.19 -15.02
N ALA A 45 -10.80 -4.86 -15.12
CA ALA A 45 -9.57 -4.42 -14.48
C ALA A 45 -9.29 -2.95 -14.81
N PRO A 46 -8.77 -2.16 -13.88
CA PRO A 46 -8.41 -0.78 -14.16
C PRO A 46 -7.48 -0.71 -15.37
N ARG A 47 -7.73 0.19 -16.30
CA ARG A 47 -6.96 0.32 -17.58
C ARG A 47 -5.44 0.37 -17.38
N TRP A 48 -4.97 0.74 -16.20
CA TRP A 48 -3.55 0.79 -15.87
C TRP A 48 -2.91 -0.60 -15.71
N GLU A 49 -3.68 -1.63 -15.39
CA GLU A 49 -3.16 -3.01 -15.28
C GLU A 49 -2.76 -3.55 -16.66
N GLU A 50 -3.40 -3.08 -17.72
CA GLU A 50 -3.10 -3.44 -19.10
C GLU A 50 -1.92 -2.65 -19.68
N GLN A 51 -1.53 -1.53 -19.05
CA GLN A 51 -0.43 -0.70 -19.54
C GLN A 51 0.91 -1.35 -19.21
N ALA A 52 1.74 -1.58 -20.22
CA ALA A 52 3.14 -1.97 -20.02
C ALA A 52 3.88 -0.86 -19.24
N ASP A 53 4.70 -1.25 -18.28
CA ASP A 53 5.57 -0.29 -17.59
C ASP A 53 6.77 0.07 -18.46
N GLY A 54 7.27 1.30 -18.33
CA GLY A 54 8.36 1.76 -19.14
C GLY A 54 8.87 3.16 -18.79
N GLY A 55 9.84 3.63 -19.53
CA GLY A 55 10.35 5.00 -19.46
C GLY A 55 9.41 6.00 -20.14
N PRO A 56 9.62 7.31 -19.92
CA PRO A 56 8.89 8.35 -20.62
C PRO A 56 9.25 8.37 -22.11
N ALA A 57 8.29 8.79 -22.96
CA ALA A 57 8.49 8.89 -24.41
C ALA A 57 9.68 9.81 -24.77
N ILE A 58 9.87 10.87 -23.99
CA ILE A 58 11.03 11.77 -24.10
C ILE A 58 11.78 11.69 -22.78
N PRO A 59 12.94 11.02 -22.72
CA PRO A 59 13.72 10.90 -21.50
C PRO A 59 14.25 12.26 -21.05
N PRO A 60 13.94 12.74 -19.85
CA PRO A 60 14.53 13.97 -19.33
C PRO A 60 15.97 13.73 -18.87
N ASP A 61 16.75 14.81 -18.77
CA ASP A 61 18.06 14.75 -18.13
C ASP A 61 17.91 14.55 -16.61
N VAL A 62 18.22 13.33 -16.16
CA VAL A 62 18.17 12.97 -14.74
C VAL A 62 19.53 13.10 -14.04
N SER A 63 20.57 13.56 -14.73
CA SER A 63 21.94 13.67 -14.20
C SER A 63 22.00 14.62 -12.99
N ARG A 64 21.16 15.65 -13.00
CA ARG A 64 21.09 16.71 -11.98
C ARG A 64 20.09 16.45 -10.87
N VAL A 65 19.35 15.33 -10.92
CA VAL A 65 18.41 14.99 -9.84
C VAL A 65 19.21 14.76 -8.55
N PRO A 66 18.99 15.54 -7.48
CA PRO A 66 19.76 15.42 -6.26
C PRO A 66 19.48 14.08 -5.56
N GLU A 67 20.51 13.51 -4.98
CA GLU A 67 20.33 12.39 -4.06
C GLU A 67 19.71 12.90 -2.74
N PRO A 68 18.84 12.10 -2.12
CA PRO A 68 18.29 12.49 -0.83
C PRO A 68 19.41 12.53 0.21
N VAL A 69 19.40 13.56 1.05
CA VAL A 69 20.27 13.62 2.21
C VAL A 69 19.69 12.73 3.30
N PRO A 70 20.40 11.65 3.71
CA PRO A 70 19.92 10.77 4.76
C PRO A 70 19.69 11.53 6.08
N ARG A 71 18.53 11.34 6.65
CA ARG A 71 18.13 11.95 7.93
C ARG A 71 17.25 11.01 8.71
N ALA A 72 17.22 11.17 10.02
CA ALA A 72 16.29 10.45 10.88
C ALA A 72 14.85 10.88 10.55
N GLU A 73 14.02 9.94 10.12
CA GLU A 73 12.60 10.16 9.87
C GLU A 73 11.76 9.19 10.71
N PRO A 74 10.61 9.63 11.21
CA PRO A 74 9.66 8.72 11.86
C PRO A 74 9.18 7.69 10.85
N ARG A 75 8.86 6.49 11.33
CA ARG A 75 8.26 5.46 10.47
C ARG A 75 6.99 5.97 9.83
N ALA A 76 6.86 5.70 8.52
CA ALA A 76 5.63 6.00 7.81
C ALA A 76 4.47 5.25 8.48
N ARG A 77 3.33 5.93 8.61
CA ARG A 77 2.11 5.35 9.19
C ARG A 77 1.61 4.15 8.38
N TYR A 78 1.86 4.16 7.07
CA TYR A 78 1.43 3.13 6.14
C TYR A 78 2.63 2.38 5.57
N GLY A 79 2.37 1.15 5.09
CA GLY A 79 3.38 0.31 4.48
C GLY A 79 4.29 -0.42 5.47
N ASN A 80 4.19 -0.18 6.79
CA ASN A 80 4.98 -0.85 7.83
C ASN A 80 4.21 -1.93 8.60
N GLN A 81 3.00 -2.26 8.17
CA GLN A 81 2.27 -3.39 8.75
C GLN A 81 3.03 -4.69 8.48
N SER A 82 3.17 -5.53 9.50
CA SER A 82 3.91 -6.78 9.44
C SER A 82 3.19 -7.87 10.24
N PRO A 83 3.01 -9.08 9.69
CA PRO A 83 3.28 -9.44 8.30
C PRO A 83 2.27 -8.81 7.32
N TYR A 84 2.59 -8.83 6.02
CA TYR A 84 1.65 -8.44 4.95
C TYR A 84 1.71 -9.44 3.79
N THR A 85 0.60 -9.61 3.06
CA THR A 85 0.50 -10.60 1.99
C THR A 85 0.22 -9.92 0.65
N VAL A 86 1.00 -10.27 -0.38
CA VAL A 86 0.82 -9.82 -1.76
C VAL A 86 0.99 -11.01 -2.69
N LEU A 87 0.07 -11.17 -3.66
CA LEU A 87 0.07 -12.28 -4.62
C LEU A 87 0.21 -13.66 -3.95
N GLY A 88 -0.46 -13.86 -2.80
CA GLY A 88 -0.43 -15.12 -2.04
C GLY A 88 0.86 -15.38 -1.25
N ARG A 89 1.85 -14.50 -1.29
CA ARG A 89 3.11 -14.61 -0.53
C ARG A 89 3.11 -13.64 0.65
N THR A 90 3.57 -14.14 1.79
CA THR A 90 3.67 -13.35 3.02
C THR A 90 5.08 -12.81 3.20
N TYR A 91 5.16 -11.53 3.52
CA TYR A 91 6.40 -10.80 3.74
C TYR A 91 6.42 -10.23 5.15
N THR A 92 7.60 -10.16 5.75
CA THR A 92 7.80 -9.60 7.09
C THR A 92 8.64 -8.34 6.99
N VAL A 93 8.16 -7.26 7.60
CA VAL A 93 8.93 -6.01 7.71
C VAL A 93 9.93 -6.16 8.86
N LEU A 94 11.18 -5.82 8.59
CA LEU A 94 12.25 -5.85 9.58
C LEU A 94 11.99 -4.86 10.73
N PRO A 95 12.34 -5.21 11.96
CA PRO A 95 12.17 -4.32 13.10
C PRO A 95 13.05 -3.08 12.99
N THR A 96 14.18 -3.15 12.30
CA THR A 96 15.14 -2.05 12.08
C THR A 96 15.85 -2.25 10.74
N SER A 97 16.37 -1.16 10.18
CA SER A 97 17.24 -1.19 9.01
C SER A 97 18.73 -1.23 9.40
N LYS A 98 19.05 -1.10 10.68
CA LYS A 98 20.43 -1.02 11.16
C LYS A 98 21.26 -2.23 10.74
N GLY A 99 22.41 -1.99 10.11
CA GLY A 99 23.31 -3.03 9.64
C GLY A 99 22.81 -3.84 8.44
N TYR A 100 21.67 -3.49 7.84
CA TYR A 100 21.15 -4.21 6.68
C TYR A 100 22.07 -4.08 5.47
N VAL A 101 22.47 -5.22 4.93
CA VAL A 101 23.21 -5.37 3.67
C VAL A 101 22.71 -6.58 2.94
N GLU A 102 22.30 -6.42 1.68
CA GLU A 102 21.86 -7.52 0.83
C GLU A 102 22.42 -7.35 -0.59
N ARG A 103 22.75 -8.48 -1.25
CA ARG A 103 23.16 -8.51 -2.65
C ARG A 103 22.15 -9.32 -3.45
N GLY A 104 21.72 -8.76 -4.58
CA GLY A 104 20.74 -9.40 -5.44
C GLY A 104 20.49 -8.62 -6.71
N LEU A 105 19.37 -8.91 -7.38
CA LEU A 105 18.97 -8.18 -8.59
C LEU A 105 18.14 -6.96 -8.21
N ALA A 106 18.52 -5.82 -8.78
CA ALA A 106 17.67 -4.64 -8.88
C ALA A 106 16.92 -4.64 -10.21
N SER A 107 15.72 -4.09 -10.21
CA SER A 107 14.97 -3.65 -11.38
C SER A 107 14.51 -2.22 -11.18
N TRP A 108 13.56 -1.75 -11.97
CA TRP A 108 13.02 -0.41 -11.87
C TRP A 108 11.56 -0.38 -12.30
N TYR A 109 10.83 0.67 -11.90
CA TYR A 109 9.44 0.94 -12.23
C TYR A 109 9.29 2.38 -12.72
N GLY A 110 8.34 2.60 -13.62
CA GLY A 110 8.31 3.82 -14.43
C GLY A 110 6.93 4.44 -14.57
N THR A 111 6.56 4.75 -15.81
CA THR A 111 5.38 5.55 -16.17
C THR A 111 4.06 4.95 -15.71
N LYS A 112 3.94 3.62 -15.66
CA LYS A 112 2.75 2.92 -15.16
C LYS A 112 2.36 3.32 -13.75
N PHE A 113 3.34 3.61 -12.91
CA PHE A 113 3.16 3.91 -11.50
C PHE A 113 3.27 5.40 -11.16
N HIS A 114 3.79 6.22 -12.07
CA HIS A 114 4.00 7.64 -11.85
C HIS A 114 2.71 8.37 -11.42
N GLY A 115 2.80 9.16 -10.34
CA GLY A 115 1.68 9.88 -9.73
C GLY A 115 0.75 9.02 -8.86
N ARG A 116 0.96 7.69 -8.77
CA ARG A 116 0.21 6.81 -7.86
C ARG A 116 0.77 6.85 -6.46
N TYR A 117 -0.05 6.49 -5.49
CA TYR A 117 0.42 6.39 -4.12
C TYR A 117 1.27 5.13 -3.91
N THR A 118 2.46 5.34 -3.33
CA THR A 118 3.32 4.28 -2.80
C THR A 118 2.68 3.62 -1.58
N SER A 119 3.29 2.57 -1.07
CA SER A 119 2.84 1.91 0.15
C SER A 119 2.91 2.82 1.38
N SER A 120 3.82 3.81 1.42
CA SER A 120 3.88 4.84 2.45
C SER A 120 2.83 5.95 2.27
N ARG A 121 2.03 5.90 1.19
CA ARG A 121 1.03 6.91 0.79
C ARG A 121 1.60 8.23 0.31
N GLU A 122 2.83 8.23 -0.13
CA GLU A 122 3.44 9.33 -0.88
C GLU A 122 3.14 9.17 -2.38
N PRO A 123 2.93 10.23 -3.16
CA PRO A 123 2.85 10.12 -4.61
C PRO A 123 4.20 9.61 -5.15
N TYR A 124 4.16 8.55 -5.97
CA TYR A 124 5.36 8.08 -6.65
C TYR A 124 5.79 9.05 -7.74
N ASP A 125 6.99 9.58 -7.59
CA ASP A 125 7.66 10.36 -8.62
C ASP A 125 8.79 9.55 -9.23
N MET A 126 8.62 9.13 -10.50
CA MET A 126 9.63 8.34 -11.21
C MET A 126 10.95 9.10 -11.44
N TYR A 127 10.92 10.42 -11.29
CA TYR A 127 12.11 11.27 -11.43
C TYR A 127 12.81 11.57 -10.11
N ALA A 128 12.29 11.16 -8.98
CA ALA A 128 12.94 11.28 -7.67
C ALA A 128 13.86 10.08 -7.39
N MET A 129 14.84 10.25 -6.50
CA MET A 129 15.75 9.18 -6.07
C MET A 129 15.08 8.32 -4.99
N THR A 130 14.15 7.46 -5.39
CA THR A 130 13.37 6.57 -4.52
C THR A 130 13.46 5.12 -4.95
N ALA A 131 12.99 4.21 -4.09
CA ALA A 131 12.95 2.78 -4.37
C ALA A 131 11.84 2.07 -3.58
N ALA A 132 11.50 0.86 -4.04
CA ALA A 132 10.65 -0.10 -3.35
C ALA A 132 11.47 -1.27 -2.79
N HIS A 133 11.17 -1.67 -1.55
CA HIS A 133 11.82 -2.82 -0.89
C HIS A 133 10.82 -3.65 -0.10
N LYS A 134 11.02 -4.99 -0.10
CA LYS A 134 10.09 -5.93 0.54
C LYS A 134 10.01 -5.78 2.05
N SER A 135 11.15 -5.69 2.72
CA SER A 135 11.26 -5.90 4.17
C SER A 135 11.81 -4.72 4.96
N LEU A 136 12.49 -3.77 4.34
CA LEU A 136 13.01 -2.60 5.07
C LEU A 136 11.87 -1.76 5.65
N PRO A 137 12.01 -1.20 6.86
CA PRO A 137 11.06 -0.21 7.37
C PRO A 137 10.93 0.98 6.42
N LEU A 138 9.74 1.55 6.29
CA LEU A 138 9.53 2.77 5.50
C LEU A 138 9.42 3.99 6.43
N PRO A 139 10.11 5.09 6.12
CA PRO A 139 11.16 5.19 5.11
C PRO A 139 12.51 4.66 5.63
N THR A 140 13.37 4.22 4.71
CA THR A 140 14.77 3.89 4.97
C THR A 140 15.63 4.48 3.87
N TYR A 141 16.75 5.08 4.21
CA TYR A 141 17.77 5.49 3.24
C TYR A 141 18.73 4.33 3.00
N VAL A 142 18.98 4.03 1.74
CA VAL A 142 19.93 2.99 1.34
C VAL A 142 20.91 3.50 0.31
N ARG A 143 22.16 3.07 0.41
CA ARG A 143 23.13 3.15 -0.68
C ARG A 143 22.94 1.92 -1.54
N VAL A 144 22.72 2.14 -2.84
CA VAL A 144 22.66 1.08 -3.83
C VAL A 144 23.90 1.17 -4.69
N THR A 145 24.65 0.09 -4.76
CA THR A 145 25.86 -0.02 -5.60
C THR A 145 25.64 -1.05 -6.68
N ASN A 146 25.75 -0.65 -7.93
CA ASN A 146 25.74 -1.59 -9.07
C ASN A 146 27.08 -2.30 -9.13
N LEU A 147 27.06 -3.61 -8.93
CA LEU A 147 28.28 -4.45 -8.86
C LEU A 147 28.93 -4.70 -10.21
N GLU A 148 28.24 -4.36 -11.31
CA GLU A 148 28.76 -4.57 -12.68
C GLU A 148 29.58 -3.36 -13.17
N ASN A 149 29.26 -2.14 -12.71
CA ASN A 149 29.90 -0.91 -13.16
C ASN A 149 30.47 -0.02 -12.05
N GLY A 150 30.30 -0.43 -10.78
CA GLY A 150 30.79 0.28 -9.60
C GLY A 150 30.06 1.58 -9.25
N ARG A 151 29.04 1.99 -10.03
CA ARG A 151 28.26 3.19 -9.71
C ARG A 151 27.46 3.01 -8.44
N SER A 152 27.37 4.05 -7.66
CA SER A 152 26.64 4.03 -6.38
C SER A 152 25.86 5.32 -6.21
N LEU A 153 24.69 5.23 -5.58
CA LEU A 153 23.85 6.38 -5.22
C LEU A 153 23.01 6.08 -4.00
N VAL A 154 22.47 7.12 -3.39
CA VAL A 154 21.55 7.03 -2.27
C VAL A 154 20.12 7.17 -2.79
N VAL A 155 19.22 6.27 -2.32
CA VAL A 155 17.78 6.37 -2.55
C VAL A 155 17.03 6.28 -1.24
N ARG A 156 15.83 6.85 -1.22
CA ARG A 156 14.89 6.73 -0.11
C ARG A 156 13.88 5.63 -0.45
N VAL A 157 13.88 4.57 0.32
CA VAL A 157 12.90 3.49 0.22
C VAL A 157 11.60 3.96 0.85
N ASN A 158 10.56 4.12 0.05
CA ASN A 158 9.24 4.59 0.46
C ASN A 158 8.09 3.73 -0.08
N ASP A 159 8.42 2.59 -0.71
CA ASP A 159 7.42 1.70 -1.29
C ASP A 159 7.70 0.22 -1.01
N ARG A 160 6.70 -0.65 -1.26
CA ARG A 160 6.77 -2.11 -1.13
C ARG A 160 6.91 -2.76 -2.50
N GLY A 161 7.78 -3.75 -2.57
CA GLY A 161 8.18 -4.52 -3.74
C GLY A 161 9.67 -4.78 -3.70
N PRO A 162 10.22 -5.43 -4.72
CA PRO A 162 9.55 -6.13 -5.82
C PRO A 162 8.84 -7.40 -5.37
N PHE A 163 7.72 -7.74 -6.01
CA PHE A 163 6.99 -8.98 -5.75
C PHE A 163 7.30 -10.08 -6.79
N HIS A 164 8.41 -9.94 -7.50
CA HIS A 164 8.98 -10.92 -8.40
C HIS A 164 10.15 -11.64 -7.76
N ASP A 165 10.33 -12.91 -8.12
CA ASP A 165 11.42 -13.73 -7.59
C ASP A 165 12.79 -13.23 -8.05
N GLY A 166 13.78 -13.40 -7.18
CA GLY A 166 15.17 -13.04 -7.45
C GLY A 166 15.50 -11.55 -7.34
N ARG A 167 14.52 -10.66 -7.37
CA ARG A 167 14.73 -9.21 -7.19
C ARG A 167 14.66 -8.83 -5.72
N ILE A 168 15.53 -7.91 -5.30
CA ILE A 168 15.59 -7.41 -3.92
C ILE A 168 15.11 -5.97 -3.81
N ILE A 169 15.27 -5.16 -4.85
CA ILE A 169 14.91 -3.73 -4.88
C ILE A 169 14.42 -3.35 -6.26
N ASP A 170 13.40 -2.49 -6.32
CA ASP A 170 12.99 -1.81 -7.54
C ASP A 170 13.28 -0.30 -7.40
N LEU A 171 14.06 0.22 -8.33
CA LEU A 171 14.50 1.61 -8.37
C LEU A 171 13.48 2.49 -9.11
N SER A 172 13.41 3.77 -8.77
CA SER A 172 12.78 4.74 -9.64
C SER A 172 13.49 4.81 -11.00
N TYR A 173 12.81 5.32 -12.01
CA TYR A 173 13.38 5.52 -13.34
C TYR A 173 14.69 6.36 -13.29
N ALA A 174 14.68 7.49 -12.58
CA ALA A 174 15.86 8.34 -12.45
C ALA A 174 17.03 7.64 -11.75
N ALA A 175 16.75 6.91 -10.67
CA ALA A 175 17.78 6.14 -9.97
C ALA A 175 18.34 5.02 -10.86
N ALA A 176 17.49 4.34 -11.63
CA ALA A 176 17.91 3.26 -12.52
C ALA A 176 18.82 3.78 -13.66
N ILE A 177 18.54 4.96 -14.25
CA ILE A 177 19.39 5.57 -15.26
C ILE A 177 20.74 5.93 -14.67
N ARG A 178 20.78 6.63 -13.55
CA ARG A 178 22.04 7.06 -12.92
C ARG A 178 22.91 5.89 -12.50
N LEU A 179 22.28 4.82 -12.02
CA LEU A 179 22.98 3.60 -11.60
C LEU A 179 23.40 2.71 -12.79
N GLY A 180 22.84 2.96 -13.98
CA GLY A 180 23.10 2.17 -15.18
C GLY A 180 22.33 0.83 -15.22
N VAL A 181 21.19 0.74 -14.49
CA VAL A 181 20.31 -0.43 -14.47
C VAL A 181 19.28 -0.38 -15.61
N HIS A 182 18.84 0.84 -15.97
CA HIS A 182 17.73 1.07 -16.90
C HIS A 182 17.88 0.33 -18.25
N ALA A 183 19.06 0.42 -18.88
CA ALA A 183 19.28 -0.09 -20.25
C ALA A 183 19.09 -1.62 -20.37
N ARG A 184 19.43 -2.37 -19.31
CA ARG A 184 19.29 -3.83 -19.26
C ARG A 184 18.02 -4.27 -18.54
N GLY A 185 17.28 -3.34 -17.94
CA GLY A 185 16.10 -3.62 -17.10
C GLY A 185 16.44 -4.15 -15.72
N THR A 186 17.57 -4.84 -15.55
CA THR A 186 18.07 -5.38 -14.28
C THR A 186 19.59 -5.28 -14.18
N ALA A 187 20.11 -5.28 -12.94
CA ALA A 187 21.54 -5.42 -12.66
C ALA A 187 21.76 -6.03 -11.28
N ARG A 188 22.93 -6.64 -11.05
CA ARG A 188 23.35 -7.09 -9.72
C ARG A 188 23.78 -5.89 -8.89
N VAL A 189 23.19 -5.76 -7.71
CA VAL A 189 23.46 -4.63 -6.79
C VAL A 189 23.78 -5.12 -5.38
N GLU A 190 24.47 -4.28 -4.62
CA GLU A 190 24.49 -4.31 -3.17
C GLU A 190 23.60 -3.19 -2.66
N VAL A 191 22.68 -3.51 -1.77
CA VAL A 191 21.82 -2.58 -1.03
C VAL A 191 22.31 -2.53 0.40
N ARG A 192 22.72 -1.36 0.86
CA ARG A 192 23.22 -1.13 2.22
C ARG A 192 22.41 -0.02 2.87
N ALA A 193 21.75 -0.31 3.99
CA ALA A 193 21.06 0.73 4.75
C ALA A 193 22.05 1.72 5.33
N ILE A 194 21.66 2.98 5.32
CA ILE A 194 22.40 4.07 5.93
C ILE A 194 21.83 4.27 7.33
N ASP A 195 22.69 4.10 8.34
CA ASP A 195 22.31 4.38 9.70
C ASP A 195 22.32 5.91 9.91
N VAL A 196 21.15 6.46 10.09
CA VAL A 196 20.95 7.91 10.33
C VAL A 196 20.72 8.23 11.81
N GLY A 197 20.99 7.25 12.68
CA GLY A 197 20.55 7.27 14.06
C GLY A 197 19.06 6.92 14.17
N GLU A 198 18.64 6.57 15.37
CA GLU A 198 17.21 6.41 15.65
C GLU A 198 16.58 7.81 15.56
N ALA A 199 15.62 7.98 14.65
CA ALA A 199 14.76 9.15 14.74
C ALA A 199 14.25 9.19 16.18
N PRO A 200 14.26 10.33 16.87
CA PRO A 200 13.60 10.44 18.15
C PRO A 200 12.24 9.76 17.98
N ALA A 201 11.96 8.74 18.84
CA ALA A 201 10.65 8.12 18.85
C ALA A 201 9.65 9.27 18.70
N PRO A 202 8.71 9.23 17.73
CA PRO A 202 7.73 10.30 17.67
C PRO A 202 7.26 10.42 19.09
N PRO A 203 7.39 11.61 19.72
CA PRO A 203 7.03 11.77 21.13
C PRO A 203 5.69 11.09 21.23
N ALA A 204 5.59 10.10 22.15
CA ALA A 204 4.44 9.21 22.30
C ALA A 204 3.21 10.09 22.20
N ALA A 205 2.51 10.03 21.04
CA ALA A 205 1.62 11.10 20.62
C ALA A 205 1.98 12.42 21.32
N ALA A 206 2.97 13.16 20.81
CA ALA A 206 2.70 14.57 20.76
C ALA A 206 1.39 14.58 19.97
N ALA A 207 0.28 14.43 20.68
CA ALA A 207 -0.92 15.14 20.35
C ALA A 207 -0.35 16.43 19.79
N ALA A 208 -0.34 16.53 18.44
CA ALA A 208 0.22 17.69 17.78
C ALA A 208 -0.32 18.80 18.63
N ALA A 209 0.58 19.56 19.29
CA ALA A 209 0.11 20.57 20.20
C ALA A 209 -0.88 21.33 19.36
N SER A 210 -2.16 21.10 19.62
CA SER A 210 -3.22 21.66 18.80
C SER A 210 -2.84 23.12 18.75
N PRO A 211 -2.61 23.74 17.61
CA PRO A 211 -2.21 25.14 17.58
C PRO A 211 -3.22 25.81 18.48
N ALA A 212 -2.74 26.31 19.62
CA ALA A 212 -3.62 26.80 20.67
C ALA A 212 -4.58 27.75 19.97
N ILE A 213 -5.89 27.42 19.96
CA ILE A 213 -6.88 28.33 19.41
C ILE A 213 -6.68 29.62 20.19
N ALA A 214 -6.20 30.68 19.54
CA ALA A 214 -5.98 31.92 20.23
C ALA A 214 -7.31 32.34 20.87
N PRO A 215 -7.34 32.79 22.13
CA PRO A 215 -8.58 33.15 22.82
C PRO A 215 -9.44 34.05 21.93
N GLY A 216 -10.69 33.62 21.65
CA GLY A 216 -11.63 34.36 20.81
C GLY A 216 -11.48 34.16 19.29
N LYS A 217 -10.65 33.19 18.82
CA LYS A 217 -10.57 32.82 17.40
C LYS A 217 -11.04 31.40 17.19
N ALA A 218 -11.93 31.21 16.23
CA ALA A 218 -12.34 29.87 15.80
C ALA A 218 -11.29 29.21 14.88
N ALA A 219 -11.30 27.90 14.81
CA ALA A 219 -10.42 27.13 13.94
C ALA A 219 -11.20 26.08 13.14
N PHE A 220 -10.69 25.70 11.99
CA PHE A 220 -11.22 24.62 11.17
C PHE A 220 -10.25 23.44 11.11
N VAL A 221 -10.80 22.24 10.99
CA VAL A 221 -10.05 21.04 10.60
C VAL A 221 -10.09 20.94 9.08
N GLN A 222 -9.00 21.26 8.40
CA GLN A 222 -8.88 21.04 6.95
C GLN A 222 -8.52 19.58 6.68
N VAL A 223 -9.45 18.85 6.05
CA VAL A 223 -9.34 17.43 5.75
C VAL A 223 -8.57 17.16 4.46
N GLY A 224 -8.55 18.13 3.55
CA GLY A 224 -7.79 18.04 2.30
C GLY A 224 -7.99 19.25 1.40
N ALA A 225 -7.11 19.33 0.39
CA ALA A 225 -7.21 20.28 -0.72
C ALA A 225 -7.01 19.53 -2.04
N TYR A 226 -7.89 19.77 -3.01
CA TYR A 226 -8.01 18.99 -4.24
C TYR A 226 -8.04 19.92 -5.46
N ASP A 227 -7.38 19.54 -6.52
CA ASP A 227 -7.38 20.21 -7.81
C ASP A 227 -8.74 20.10 -8.54
N ARG A 228 -9.47 19.01 -8.29
CA ARG A 228 -10.79 18.75 -8.88
C ARG A 228 -11.90 18.86 -7.85
N ARG A 229 -12.91 19.65 -8.17
CA ARG A 229 -14.09 19.84 -7.32
C ARG A 229 -14.83 18.55 -6.98
N GLU A 230 -14.86 17.59 -7.93
CA GLU A 230 -15.51 16.31 -7.74
C GLU A 230 -14.81 15.47 -6.64
N ASN A 231 -13.48 15.55 -6.55
CA ASN A 231 -12.71 14.86 -5.51
C ASN A 231 -13.03 15.45 -4.12
N ALA A 232 -13.05 16.78 -4.02
CA ALA A 232 -13.42 17.47 -2.79
C ALA A 232 -14.86 17.13 -2.37
N ARG A 233 -15.83 17.17 -3.30
CA ARG A 233 -17.24 16.81 -3.04
C ARG A 233 -17.37 15.35 -2.56
N ARG A 234 -16.63 14.42 -3.13
CA ARG A 234 -16.65 13.01 -2.73
C ARG A 234 -16.17 12.82 -1.29
N VAL A 235 -15.16 13.59 -0.89
CA VAL A 235 -14.67 13.57 0.50
C VAL A 235 -15.69 14.22 1.43
N ALA A 236 -16.22 15.38 1.10
CA ALA A 236 -17.25 16.03 1.90
C ALA A 236 -18.45 15.09 2.12
N LYS A 237 -19.00 14.49 1.07
CA LYS A 237 -20.09 13.51 1.19
C LYS A 237 -19.76 12.31 2.07
N ARG A 238 -18.49 11.85 2.08
CA ARG A 238 -18.06 10.76 2.94
C ARG A 238 -18.00 11.17 4.41
N LEU A 239 -17.61 12.41 4.70
CA LEU A 239 -17.65 12.98 6.05
C LEU A 239 -19.09 13.12 6.55
N GLU A 240 -19.98 13.67 5.72
CA GLU A 240 -21.43 13.79 6.01
C GLU A 240 -22.06 12.42 6.28
N ASN A 241 -21.76 11.39 5.45
CA ASN A 241 -22.23 10.03 5.65
C ASN A 241 -21.71 9.40 6.97
N ALA A 242 -20.56 9.86 7.46
CA ALA A 242 -20.02 9.49 8.77
C ALA A 242 -20.61 10.33 9.92
N ARG A 243 -21.67 11.09 9.67
CA ARG A 243 -22.32 12.02 10.63
C ARG A 243 -21.32 13.04 11.20
N ILE A 244 -20.51 13.60 10.32
CA ILE A 244 -19.72 14.79 10.61
C ILE A 244 -20.48 15.95 9.99
N ASP A 245 -20.96 16.82 10.85
CA ASP A 245 -21.68 18.03 10.48
C ASP A 245 -20.69 19.16 10.21
N ASP A 246 -21.16 20.29 9.72
CA ASP A 246 -20.37 21.50 9.45
C ASP A 246 -19.18 21.25 8.49
N VAL A 247 -19.46 20.52 7.40
CA VAL A 247 -18.48 20.28 6.33
C VAL A 247 -18.58 21.39 5.30
N TYR A 248 -17.48 22.12 5.10
CA TYR A 248 -17.38 23.24 4.17
C TYR A 248 -16.49 22.90 2.98
N LEU A 249 -16.94 23.35 1.82
CA LEU A 249 -16.18 23.32 0.57
C LEU A 249 -15.88 24.76 0.16
N ASP A 250 -14.62 25.16 0.23
CA ASP A 250 -14.18 26.45 -0.26
C ASP A 250 -13.10 26.34 -1.33
N GLN A 251 -12.74 27.46 -1.92
CA GLN A 251 -11.74 27.54 -2.96
C GLN A 251 -10.63 28.49 -2.55
N VAL A 252 -9.40 28.08 -2.85
CA VAL A 252 -8.22 28.92 -2.66
C VAL A 252 -7.39 28.94 -3.93
N LEU A 253 -7.02 30.12 -4.38
CA LEU A 253 -6.07 30.28 -5.48
C LEU A 253 -4.66 30.22 -4.91
N THR A 254 -3.87 29.30 -5.42
CA THR A 254 -2.46 29.12 -5.05
C THR A 254 -1.56 29.39 -6.24
N ALA A 255 -0.25 29.47 -6.02
CA ALA A 255 0.72 29.56 -7.11
C ALA A 255 0.67 28.35 -8.07
N ARG A 256 0.05 27.23 -7.65
CA ARG A 256 -0.12 26.02 -8.46
C ARG A 256 -1.50 25.89 -9.10
N GLY A 257 -2.36 26.89 -8.93
CA GLY A 257 -3.73 26.92 -9.46
C GLY A 257 -4.81 26.90 -8.38
N LEU A 258 -6.06 26.74 -8.82
CA LEU A 258 -7.24 26.73 -7.96
C LEU A 258 -7.35 25.37 -7.24
N LEU A 259 -7.41 25.40 -5.91
CA LEU A 259 -7.66 24.24 -5.07
C LEU A 259 -9.02 24.31 -4.38
N HIS A 260 -9.68 23.15 -4.27
CA HIS A 260 -10.92 22.96 -3.52
C HIS A 260 -10.59 22.35 -2.16
N ARG A 261 -10.76 23.12 -1.08
CA ARG A 261 -10.50 22.67 0.30
C ARG A 261 -11.76 22.08 0.91
N VAL A 262 -11.59 20.98 1.67
CA VAL A 262 -12.63 20.42 2.53
C VAL A 262 -12.26 20.73 3.97
N ARG A 263 -13.09 21.47 4.66
CA ARG A 263 -12.91 21.90 6.05
C ARG A 263 -14.10 21.47 6.91
N VAL A 264 -13.87 21.20 8.19
CA VAL A 264 -14.89 20.91 9.20
C VAL A 264 -14.75 21.91 10.34
N GLY A 265 -15.83 22.42 10.86
CA GLY A 265 -15.87 23.44 11.92
C GLY A 265 -16.80 24.61 11.54
N PRO A 266 -16.71 25.78 12.17
CA PRO A 266 -15.61 26.24 13.05
C PRO A 266 -15.67 25.61 14.44
N PHE A 267 -14.50 25.47 15.10
CA PHE A 267 -14.37 25.05 16.48
C PHE A 267 -13.84 26.22 17.31
N GLU A 268 -14.50 26.53 18.40
CA GLU A 268 -14.12 27.61 19.30
C GLU A 268 -13.32 27.12 20.50
N ASP A 269 -13.38 25.83 20.79
CA ASP A 269 -12.66 25.18 21.89
C ASP A 269 -11.74 24.07 21.43
N ALA A 270 -10.63 23.90 22.15
CA ALA A 270 -9.59 22.93 21.83
C ALA A 270 -10.08 21.47 21.96
N GLU A 271 -10.99 21.18 22.88
CA GLU A 271 -11.47 19.82 23.15
C GLU A 271 -12.32 19.31 21.98
N SER A 272 -13.24 20.12 21.47
CA SER A 272 -14.06 19.80 20.29
C SER A 272 -13.20 19.65 19.03
N LEU A 273 -12.17 20.50 18.89
CA LEU A 273 -11.20 20.42 17.82
C LEU A 273 -10.42 19.11 17.87
N ASP A 274 -9.90 18.71 19.04
CA ASP A 274 -9.14 17.49 19.21
C ASP A 274 -9.99 16.24 18.98
N ARG A 275 -11.23 16.21 19.45
CA ARG A 275 -12.18 15.14 19.16
C ARG A 275 -12.41 14.99 17.65
N MET A 276 -12.57 16.12 16.93
CA MET A 276 -12.77 16.08 15.49
C MET A 276 -11.50 15.62 14.75
N LEU A 277 -10.32 16.09 15.14
CA LEU A 277 -9.04 15.62 14.58
C LEU A 277 -8.88 14.10 14.75
N ALA A 278 -9.16 13.57 15.94
CA ALA A 278 -9.13 12.15 16.20
C ALA A 278 -10.11 11.37 15.31
N ARG A 279 -11.35 11.88 15.16
CA ARG A 279 -12.40 11.27 14.35
C ARG A 279 -12.06 11.23 12.86
N VAL A 280 -11.59 12.35 12.31
CA VAL A 280 -11.16 12.47 10.91
C VAL A 280 -9.92 11.59 10.65
N SER A 281 -8.99 11.54 11.62
CA SER A 281 -7.82 10.67 11.55
C SER A 281 -8.19 9.18 11.55
N ALA A 282 -9.18 8.77 12.37
CA ALA A 282 -9.70 7.40 12.38
C ALA A 282 -10.32 6.98 11.04
N MET A 283 -10.85 7.93 10.26
CA MET A 283 -11.34 7.71 8.90
C MET A 283 -10.22 7.66 7.85
N GLY A 284 -8.95 7.79 8.26
CA GLY A 284 -7.78 7.70 7.39
C GLY A 284 -7.38 9.01 6.70
N TYR A 285 -7.98 10.16 7.07
CA TYR A 285 -7.59 11.45 6.52
C TYR A 285 -6.46 12.09 7.32
N ARG A 286 -5.49 12.68 6.61
CA ARG A 286 -4.54 13.63 7.20
C ARG A 286 -5.25 14.99 7.25
N SER A 287 -5.34 15.54 8.44
CA SER A 287 -5.95 16.85 8.64
C SER A 287 -4.96 17.81 9.30
N ILE A 288 -5.15 19.09 9.03
CA ILE A 288 -4.41 20.19 9.66
C ILE A 288 -5.41 21.17 10.26
N VAL A 289 -5.00 21.84 11.32
CA VAL A 289 -5.78 22.93 11.89
C VAL A 289 -5.44 24.21 11.13
N VAL A 290 -6.46 24.92 10.71
CA VAL A 290 -6.34 26.22 10.05
C VAL A 290 -7.20 27.25 10.79
N PRO A 291 -6.73 28.49 10.96
CA PRO A 291 -7.54 29.53 11.60
C PRO A 291 -8.81 29.79 10.77
N ALA A 292 -9.86 30.27 11.42
CA ALA A 292 -10.95 30.89 10.71
C ALA A 292 -10.44 32.23 10.13
N ASP A 293 -10.59 32.35 8.82
CA ASP A 293 -10.19 33.55 8.07
C ASP A 293 -11.04 34.76 8.49
#